data_87e81836b702685dc87b92e946f769b5
#
_entry.id   87e81836b702685dc87b92e946f769b5
#
_cell.length_a   1.000
_cell.length_b   1.000
_cell.length_c   1.000
_cell.angle_alpha   90.00
_cell.angle_beta   90.00
_cell.angle_gamma   90.00
#
_symmetry.space_group_name_H-M   'P 1'
#
loop_
_entity.id
_entity.type
_entity.pdbx_description
1 polymer ?
#
loop_
_entity_poly.entity_id
_entity_poly.type
_entity_poly.pdbx_seq_one_letter_code
_entity_poly.pdbx_strand_id
1 'polypeptide(L)'
;LFIDEAHTMRGAGSGSNSSLDFANMIKPAITRGNLKVVASTTWEEYYESFEKDRALMRRFYRLAVAEPNRTVTEQILIGLSPRLEQFHGVMIDTDAIMTAVELANRYIHDKKDPDKSIDVLDAACARQRVRDQDAVTVTADHIREQVTRMTGVPGDRMSEQTTQRITDLADNIRQALYGQDQAVEQVLDRVYISMA
;
A
#
# COMPACT_ATOMS: atom_id res chain seq x y z
N LEU A 1 12.68 13.75 20.50
CA LEU A 1 11.37 13.15 20.67
C LEU A 1 10.78 12.84 19.29
N PHE A 2 10.38 11.59 19.07
CA PHE A 2 9.58 11.20 17.91
C PHE A 2 8.12 11.02 18.38
N ILE A 3 7.20 11.54 17.60
CA ILE A 3 5.76 11.47 17.88
C ILE A 3 5.09 10.97 16.62
N ASP A 4 4.61 9.73 16.68
CA ASP A 4 3.79 9.16 15.64
C ASP A 4 2.33 9.59 15.80
N GLU A 5 1.57 9.65 14.70
CA GLU A 5 0.17 10.06 14.75
C GLU A 5 -0.02 11.41 15.49
N ALA A 6 0.81 12.39 15.16
CA ALA A 6 0.91 13.64 15.93
C ALA A 6 -0.39 14.46 15.98
N HIS A 7 -1.36 14.19 15.10
CA HIS A 7 -2.70 14.76 15.16
C HIS A 7 -3.43 14.41 16.47
N THR A 8 -3.12 13.24 17.06
CA THR A 8 -3.70 12.81 18.34
C THR A 8 -3.29 13.69 19.53
N MET A 9 -2.18 14.44 19.40
CA MET A 9 -1.76 15.41 20.44
C MET A 9 -2.79 16.51 20.66
N ARG A 10 -3.62 16.78 19.67
CA ARG A 10 -4.72 17.74 19.73
C ARG A 10 -5.96 17.02 20.23
N GLY A 11 -6.33 17.23 21.47
CA GLY A 11 -7.47 16.56 22.10
C GLY A 11 -7.12 15.46 23.09
N ALA A 12 -5.86 15.03 23.18
CA ALA A 12 -5.41 14.17 24.25
C ALA A 12 -5.48 14.94 25.59
N GLY A 13 -6.56 14.73 26.34
CA GLY A 13 -6.83 15.40 27.62
C GLY A 13 -8.17 16.15 27.69
N SER A 14 -8.98 16.15 26.65
CA SER A 14 -10.33 16.74 26.64
C SER A 14 -11.39 15.83 27.29
N GLY A 15 -11.17 15.41 28.51
CA GLY A 15 -12.28 15.20 29.45
C GLY A 15 -12.88 16.57 29.77
N SER A 16 -14.18 16.67 29.89
CA SER A 16 -15.03 17.87 29.90
C SER A 16 -14.61 19.08 30.79
N ASN A 17 -13.41 19.09 31.35
CA ASN A 17 -12.90 20.18 32.21
C ASN A 17 -11.36 20.34 32.27
N SER A 18 -10.56 19.70 31.41
CA SER A 18 -9.11 19.89 31.42
C SER A 18 -8.59 20.41 30.08
N SER A 19 -8.26 21.69 30.05
CA SER A 19 -7.60 22.42 28.95
C SER A 19 -6.10 22.04 28.76
N LEU A 20 -5.70 20.81 29.10
CA LEU A 20 -4.35 20.32 28.95
C LEU A 20 -4.20 19.64 27.57
N ASP A 21 -4.19 20.46 26.54
CA ASP A 21 -3.77 20.07 25.21
C ASP A 21 -2.26 19.80 25.26
N PHE A 22 -1.85 18.54 25.04
CA PHE A 22 -0.45 18.13 25.03
C PHE A 22 0.41 19.01 24.09
N ALA A 23 -0.18 19.47 22.98
CA ALA A 23 0.45 20.44 22.09
C ALA A 23 0.84 21.74 22.82
N ASN A 24 0.02 22.23 23.74
CA ASN A 24 0.33 23.43 24.52
C ASN A 24 1.42 23.19 25.56
N MET A 25 1.56 21.97 26.08
CA MET A 25 2.62 21.64 27.04
C MET A 25 4.02 21.62 26.39
N ILE A 26 4.12 21.13 25.15
CA ILE A 26 5.43 21.02 24.48
C ILE A 26 5.86 22.32 23.77
N LYS A 27 4.92 23.22 23.43
CA LYS A 27 5.22 24.51 22.78
C LYS A 27 6.35 25.30 23.45
N PRO A 28 6.39 25.47 24.80
CA PRO A 28 7.46 26.17 25.45
C PRO A 28 8.82 25.50 25.35
N ALA A 29 8.86 24.17 25.37
CA ALA A 29 10.10 23.39 25.28
C ALA A 29 10.70 23.46 23.86
N ILE A 30 9.84 23.37 22.82
CA ILE A 30 10.25 23.54 21.43
C ILE A 30 10.73 24.99 21.20
N THR A 31 10.01 25.98 21.73
CA THR A 31 10.36 27.40 21.57
C THR A 31 11.71 27.75 22.16
N ARG A 32 12.07 27.16 23.29
CA ARG A 32 13.35 27.37 23.96
C ARG A 32 14.50 26.59 23.31
N GLY A 33 14.21 25.75 22.31
CA GLY A 33 15.23 24.92 21.65
C GLY A 33 15.73 23.73 22.46
N ASN A 34 15.16 23.49 23.65
CA ASN A 34 15.57 22.41 24.54
C ASN A 34 15.05 21.04 24.08
N LEU A 35 14.10 21.00 23.15
CA LEU A 35 13.49 19.79 22.65
C LEU A 35 13.49 19.80 21.12
N LYS A 36 14.14 18.80 20.53
CA LYS A 36 14.02 18.49 19.09
C LYS A 36 12.90 17.46 18.92
N VAL A 37 11.95 17.77 18.05
CA VAL A 37 10.77 16.92 17.80
C VAL A 37 10.73 16.56 16.33
N VAL A 38 10.49 15.29 16.05
CA VAL A 38 10.07 14.76 14.74
C VAL A 38 8.66 14.23 14.95
N ALA A 39 7.73 14.65 14.12
CA ALA A 39 6.33 14.26 14.23
C ALA A 39 5.84 13.75 12.87
N SER A 40 5.14 12.62 12.85
CA SER A 40 4.51 12.07 11.66
C SER A 40 2.98 12.23 11.73
N THR A 41 2.36 12.45 10.58
CA THR A 41 0.91 12.50 10.42
C THR A 41 0.55 12.36 8.94
N THR A 42 -0.70 12.10 8.62
CA THR A 42 -1.20 12.11 7.24
C THR A 42 -1.45 13.54 6.75
N TRP A 43 -1.57 13.74 5.44
CA TRP A 43 -1.91 15.04 4.87
C TRP A 43 -3.29 15.52 5.29
N GLU A 44 -4.25 14.63 5.33
CA GLU A 44 -5.62 14.91 5.72
C GLU A 44 -5.68 15.46 7.15
N GLU A 45 -5.08 14.76 8.09
CA GLU A 45 -5.00 15.13 9.50
C GLU A 45 -4.14 16.37 9.74
N TYR A 46 -3.09 16.55 8.91
CA TYR A 46 -2.28 17.76 8.94
C TYR A 46 -3.15 19.00 8.64
N TYR A 47 -3.95 18.98 7.58
CA TYR A 47 -4.84 20.09 7.23
C TYR A 47 -5.96 20.30 8.25
N GLU A 48 -6.50 19.23 8.79
CA GLU A 48 -7.56 19.33 9.79
C GLU A 48 -7.09 19.86 11.13
N SER A 49 -5.91 19.44 11.58
CA SER A 49 -5.43 19.67 12.94
C SER A 49 -4.31 20.69 13.04
N PHE A 50 -3.23 20.51 12.24
CA PHE A 50 -2.00 21.29 12.41
C PHE A 50 -2.03 22.64 11.70
N GLU A 51 -2.56 22.72 10.50
CA GLU A 51 -2.55 23.96 9.70
C GLU A 51 -3.25 25.12 10.41
N LYS A 52 -4.25 24.81 11.21
CA LYS A 52 -5.02 25.78 12.00
C LYS A 52 -4.21 26.38 13.15
N ASP A 53 -3.13 25.72 13.62
CA ASP A 53 -2.27 26.23 14.70
C ASP A 53 -1.03 26.92 14.13
N ARG A 54 -1.19 28.17 13.71
CA ARG A 54 -0.10 28.99 13.16
C ARG A 54 1.10 29.13 14.11
N ALA A 55 0.89 29.05 15.41
CA ALA A 55 1.95 29.18 16.41
C ALA A 55 2.83 27.95 16.46
N LEU A 56 2.23 26.77 16.30
CA LEU A 56 2.94 25.50 16.19
C LEU A 56 3.66 25.40 14.84
N MET A 57 2.97 25.75 13.76
CA MET A 57 3.50 25.65 12.40
C MET A 57 4.76 26.49 12.13
N ARG A 58 4.91 27.61 12.78
CA ARG A 58 6.13 28.43 12.68
C ARG A 58 7.39 27.76 13.26
N ARG A 59 7.23 26.67 13.98
CA ARG A 59 8.32 25.96 14.68
C ARG A 59 8.63 24.59 14.09
N PHE A 60 7.81 24.13 13.16
CA PHE A 60 8.01 22.88 12.46
C PHE A 60 8.37 23.12 10.99
N TYR A 61 9.36 22.40 10.52
CA TYR A 61 9.63 22.28 9.09
C TYR A 61 8.81 21.09 8.54
N ARG A 62 8.07 21.34 7.49
CA ARG A 62 7.25 20.31 6.85
C ARG A 62 8.07 19.54 5.85
N LEU A 63 8.17 18.23 6.05
CA LEU A 63 8.80 17.30 5.13
C LEU A 63 7.73 16.39 4.53
N ALA A 64 7.51 16.51 3.22
CA ALA A 64 6.62 15.64 2.51
C ALA A 64 7.32 14.32 2.18
N VAL A 65 6.73 13.19 2.57
CA VAL A 65 7.17 11.85 2.19
C VAL A 65 6.20 11.36 1.11
N ALA A 66 6.72 11.25 -0.12
CA ALA A 66 5.94 10.77 -1.26
C ALA A 66 5.90 9.24 -1.28
N GLU A 67 4.84 8.69 -1.86
CA GLU A 67 4.77 7.26 -2.16
C GLU A 67 5.90 6.87 -3.12
N PRO A 68 6.69 5.82 -2.82
CA PRO A 68 7.76 5.38 -3.68
C PRO A 68 7.21 4.81 -5.01
N ASN A 69 7.97 4.94 -6.07
CA ASN A 69 7.63 4.28 -7.33
C ASN A 69 7.90 2.76 -7.25
N ARG A 70 7.43 2.02 -8.26
CA ARG A 70 7.57 0.55 -8.33
C ARG A 70 9.01 0.09 -8.07
N THR A 71 9.99 0.64 -8.78
CA THR A 71 11.39 0.23 -8.66
C THR A 71 11.95 0.44 -7.25
N VAL A 72 11.62 1.58 -6.63
CA VAL A 72 12.05 1.86 -5.25
C VAL A 72 11.35 0.93 -4.25
N THR A 73 10.06 0.64 -4.47
CA THR A 73 9.31 -0.32 -3.64
C THR A 73 9.92 -1.72 -3.73
N GLU A 74 10.27 -2.20 -4.92
CA GLU A 74 10.98 -3.47 -5.12
C GLU A 74 12.30 -3.51 -4.34
N GLN A 75 13.09 -2.45 -4.40
CA GLN A 75 14.35 -2.34 -3.64
C GLN A 75 14.12 -2.35 -2.12
N ILE A 76 13.07 -1.70 -1.64
CA ILE A 76 12.69 -1.71 -0.23
C ILE A 76 12.36 -3.15 0.21
N LEU A 77 11.53 -3.86 -0.55
CA LEU A 77 11.15 -5.24 -0.23
C LEU A 77 12.35 -6.20 -0.30
N ILE A 78 13.22 -6.05 -1.28
CA ILE A 78 14.48 -6.82 -1.36
C ILE A 78 15.33 -6.58 -0.11
N GLY A 79 15.46 -5.33 0.33
CA GLY A 79 16.18 -4.99 1.55
C GLY A 79 15.53 -5.52 2.84
N LEU A 80 14.21 -5.69 2.83
CA LEU A 80 13.41 -6.19 3.96
C LEU A 80 13.34 -7.72 3.99
N SER A 81 13.43 -8.38 2.83
CA SER A 81 13.22 -9.84 2.70
C SER A 81 14.05 -10.69 3.67
N PRO A 82 15.36 -10.42 3.97
CA PRO A 82 16.08 -11.24 4.91
C PRO A 82 15.51 -11.21 6.33
N ARG A 83 14.86 -10.10 6.73
CA ARG A 83 14.21 -10.00 8.04
C ARG A 83 12.90 -10.79 8.07
N LEU A 84 12.13 -10.74 6.99
CA LEU A 84 10.89 -11.51 6.85
C LEU A 84 11.20 -13.02 6.80
N GLU A 85 12.24 -13.42 6.06
CA GLU A 85 12.71 -14.80 6.00
C GLU A 85 13.12 -15.33 7.38
N GLN A 86 13.89 -14.53 8.12
CA GLN A 86 14.29 -14.89 9.49
C GLN A 86 13.10 -14.95 10.44
N PHE A 87 12.15 -14.01 10.33
CA PHE A 87 11.00 -13.93 11.23
C PHE A 87 10.01 -15.08 10.99
N HIS A 88 9.69 -15.37 9.74
CA HIS A 88 8.74 -16.43 9.40
C HIS A 88 9.38 -17.80 9.23
N GLY A 89 10.73 -17.89 9.13
CA GLY A 89 11.43 -19.15 8.87
C GLY A 89 11.14 -19.71 7.48
N VAL A 90 11.06 -18.86 6.48
CA VAL A 90 10.82 -19.19 5.06
C VAL A 90 11.91 -18.59 4.18
N MET A 91 12.04 -19.02 2.95
CA MET A 91 12.80 -18.36 1.89
C MET A 91 11.87 -17.58 0.98
N ILE A 92 12.33 -16.49 0.38
CA ILE A 92 11.50 -15.66 -0.52
C ILE A 92 12.20 -15.55 -1.87
N ASP A 93 11.54 -16.04 -2.92
CA ASP A 93 12.02 -15.86 -4.27
C ASP A 93 11.94 -14.39 -4.72
N THR A 94 12.91 -13.96 -5.50
CA THR A 94 12.92 -12.59 -6.07
C THR A 94 11.65 -12.34 -6.90
N ASP A 95 11.18 -13.33 -7.65
CA ASP A 95 9.95 -13.23 -8.44
C ASP A 95 8.71 -13.04 -7.56
N ALA A 96 8.71 -13.59 -6.34
CA ALA A 96 7.63 -13.34 -5.38
C ALA A 96 7.61 -11.87 -4.95
N ILE A 97 8.77 -11.25 -4.72
CA ILE A 97 8.88 -9.83 -4.36
C ILE A 97 8.33 -8.96 -5.48
N MET A 98 8.78 -9.19 -6.72
CA MET A 98 8.31 -8.42 -7.89
C MET A 98 6.82 -8.58 -8.11
N THR A 99 6.31 -9.80 -7.99
CA THR A 99 4.87 -10.11 -8.10
C THR A 99 4.06 -9.44 -7.00
N ALA A 100 4.57 -9.37 -5.76
CA ALA A 100 3.90 -8.70 -4.66
C ALA A 100 3.71 -7.21 -4.94
N VAL A 101 4.75 -6.52 -5.41
CA VAL A 101 4.67 -5.11 -5.77
C VAL A 101 3.72 -4.88 -6.94
N GLU A 102 3.81 -5.70 -7.98
CA GLU A 102 2.95 -5.58 -9.17
C GLU A 102 1.48 -5.77 -8.83
N LEU A 103 1.14 -6.86 -8.15
CA LEU A 103 -0.24 -7.18 -7.83
C LEU A 103 -0.82 -6.27 -6.75
N ALA A 104 -0.03 -5.83 -5.76
CA ALA A 104 -0.46 -4.84 -4.79
C ALA A 104 -0.82 -3.52 -5.48
N ASN A 105 0.00 -3.06 -6.44
CA ASN A 105 -0.29 -1.84 -7.18
C ASN A 105 -1.52 -1.94 -8.08
N ARG A 106 -1.77 -3.12 -8.64
CA ARG A 106 -2.88 -3.36 -9.56
C ARG A 106 -4.22 -3.57 -8.85
N TYR A 107 -4.24 -4.17 -7.67
CA TYR A 107 -5.47 -4.64 -7.03
C TYR A 107 -5.74 -4.07 -5.64
N ILE A 108 -4.76 -3.40 -5.00
CA ILE A 108 -4.92 -2.80 -3.66
C ILE A 108 -4.79 -1.29 -3.79
N HIS A 109 -5.92 -0.58 -3.69
CA HIS A 109 -6.00 0.87 -3.91
C HIS A 109 -6.25 1.68 -2.64
N ASP A 110 -6.66 1.03 -1.56
CA ASP A 110 -6.97 1.62 -0.26
C ASP A 110 -5.73 1.91 0.59
N LYS A 111 -4.58 1.35 0.20
CA LYS A 111 -3.28 1.54 0.86
C LYS A 111 -2.22 2.07 -0.10
N LYS A 112 -1.14 2.62 0.47
CA LYS A 112 0.00 3.15 -0.27
C LYS A 112 1.22 2.22 -0.19
N ASP A 113 2.11 2.32 -1.19
CA ASP A 113 3.42 1.67 -1.11
C ASP A 113 4.35 2.46 -0.18
N PRO A 114 5.29 1.75 0.51
CA PRO A 114 5.59 0.32 0.41
C PRO A 114 4.68 -0.58 1.26
N ASP A 115 3.80 0.00 2.06
CA ASP A 115 3.03 -0.69 3.12
C ASP A 115 2.16 -1.82 2.53
N LYS A 116 1.37 -1.52 1.48
CA LYS A 116 0.52 -2.54 0.82
C LYS A 116 1.30 -3.73 0.26
N SER A 117 2.48 -3.47 -0.31
CA SER A 117 3.33 -4.52 -0.87
C SER A 117 4.00 -5.34 0.23
N ILE A 118 4.39 -4.71 1.34
CA ILE A 118 4.92 -5.38 2.53
C ILE A 118 3.84 -6.27 3.14
N ASP A 119 2.61 -5.77 3.31
CA ASP A 119 1.49 -6.53 3.85
C ASP A 119 1.20 -7.81 3.03
N VAL A 120 1.23 -7.71 1.71
CA VAL A 120 1.04 -8.87 0.82
C VAL A 120 2.13 -9.91 1.03
N LEU A 121 3.40 -9.47 1.06
CA LEU A 121 4.54 -10.36 1.20
C LEU A 121 4.58 -11.01 2.59
N ASP A 122 4.38 -10.23 3.64
CA ASP A 122 4.34 -10.69 5.04
C ASP A 122 3.22 -11.73 5.26
N ALA A 123 2.02 -11.42 4.79
CA ALA A 123 0.88 -12.33 4.88
C ALA A 123 1.08 -13.64 4.09
N ALA A 124 1.76 -13.57 2.93
CA ALA A 124 2.11 -14.77 2.17
C ALA A 124 3.13 -15.63 2.92
N CYS A 125 4.18 -15.01 3.50
CA CYS A 125 5.18 -15.69 4.32
C CYS A 125 4.55 -16.38 5.54
N ALA A 126 3.76 -15.64 6.31
CA ALA A 126 3.07 -16.15 7.49
C ALA A 126 2.19 -17.37 7.15
N ARG A 127 1.45 -17.28 6.03
CA ARG A 127 0.58 -18.34 5.57
C ARG A 127 1.34 -19.60 5.17
N GLN A 128 2.43 -19.46 4.41
CA GLN A 128 3.22 -20.61 3.99
C GLN A 128 3.86 -21.32 5.18
N ARG A 129 4.31 -20.58 6.18
CA ARG A 129 4.83 -21.15 7.43
C ARG A 129 3.79 -21.99 8.19
N VAL A 130 2.53 -21.56 8.20
CA VAL A 130 1.45 -22.31 8.86
C VAL A 130 1.06 -23.56 8.06
N ARG A 131 1.17 -23.49 6.74
CA ARG A 131 0.74 -24.55 5.83
C ARG A 131 1.76 -25.68 5.75
N ASP A 132 3.04 -25.36 5.83
CA ASP A 132 4.16 -26.28 5.68
C ASP A 132 5.21 -26.00 6.77
N GLN A 133 5.58 -27.04 7.55
CA GLN A 133 6.51 -26.87 8.67
C GLN A 133 7.99 -27.01 8.27
N ASP A 134 8.24 -27.55 7.08
CA ASP A 134 9.59 -27.70 6.52
C ASP A 134 10.02 -26.43 5.76
N ALA A 135 11.27 -26.37 5.32
CA ALA A 135 11.86 -25.19 4.64
C ALA A 135 11.05 -24.82 3.38
N VAL A 136 10.18 -23.82 3.52
CA VAL A 136 9.25 -23.38 2.48
C VAL A 136 9.80 -22.17 1.76
N THR A 137 9.76 -22.22 0.43
CA THR A 137 10.04 -21.06 -0.42
C THR A 137 8.74 -20.39 -0.83
N VAL A 138 8.61 -19.11 -0.55
CA VAL A 138 7.50 -18.27 -1.01
C VAL A 138 7.74 -17.89 -2.47
N THR A 139 6.86 -18.31 -3.36
CA THR A 139 6.92 -18.10 -4.80
C THR A 139 5.88 -17.10 -5.29
N ALA A 140 5.96 -16.68 -6.54
CA ALA A 140 4.97 -15.82 -7.18
C ALA A 140 3.54 -16.38 -7.09
N ASP A 141 3.35 -17.69 -7.16
CA ASP A 141 2.04 -18.32 -7.04
C ASP A 141 1.44 -18.15 -5.64
N HIS A 142 2.26 -18.25 -4.60
CA HIS A 142 1.82 -17.98 -3.23
C HIS A 142 1.37 -16.51 -3.05
N ILE A 143 2.04 -15.59 -3.73
CA ILE A 143 1.63 -14.17 -3.75
C ILE A 143 0.29 -14.01 -4.47
N ARG A 144 0.09 -14.62 -5.64
CA ARG A 144 -1.19 -14.59 -6.37
C ARG A 144 -2.33 -15.13 -5.52
N GLU A 145 -2.11 -16.26 -4.84
CA GLU A 145 -3.09 -16.83 -3.91
C GLU A 145 -3.41 -15.86 -2.76
N GLN A 146 -2.39 -15.19 -2.21
CA GLN A 146 -2.58 -14.25 -1.11
C GLN A 146 -3.36 -13.00 -1.57
N VAL A 147 -3.01 -12.41 -2.70
CA VAL A 147 -3.75 -11.25 -3.24
C VAL A 147 -5.19 -11.61 -3.59
N THR A 148 -5.43 -12.82 -4.15
CA THR A 148 -6.79 -13.34 -4.38
C THR A 148 -7.63 -13.31 -3.10
N ARG A 149 -7.04 -13.71 -1.98
CA ARG A 149 -7.76 -13.73 -0.69
C ARG A 149 -8.03 -12.34 -0.14
N MET A 150 -7.08 -11.41 -0.30
CA MET A 150 -7.21 -10.05 0.19
C MET A 150 -8.23 -9.24 -0.62
N THR A 151 -8.29 -9.48 -1.92
CA THR A 151 -9.08 -8.66 -2.85
C THR A 151 -10.35 -9.35 -3.35
N GLY A 152 -10.44 -10.68 -3.23
CA GLY A 152 -11.51 -11.47 -3.82
C GLY A 152 -11.40 -11.66 -5.35
N VAL A 153 -10.35 -11.11 -5.98
CA VAL A 153 -10.12 -11.28 -7.43
C VAL A 153 -9.52 -12.67 -7.68
N PRO A 154 -10.11 -13.50 -8.54
CA PRO A 154 -9.59 -14.84 -8.81
C PRO A 154 -8.16 -14.82 -9.37
N GLY A 155 -7.28 -15.71 -8.85
CA GLY A 155 -5.86 -15.74 -9.18
C GLY A 155 -5.57 -16.06 -10.65
N ASP A 156 -6.47 -16.76 -11.32
CA ASP A 156 -6.42 -17.03 -12.76
C ASP A 156 -6.59 -15.75 -13.62
N ARG A 157 -7.18 -14.68 -13.07
CA ARG A 157 -7.24 -13.36 -13.70
C ARG A 157 -5.98 -12.52 -13.46
N MET A 158 -5.10 -12.95 -12.57
CA MET A 158 -3.85 -12.25 -12.22
C MET A 158 -2.64 -12.73 -13.04
N SER A 159 -2.80 -13.73 -13.93
CA SER A 159 -1.74 -14.19 -14.82
C SER A 159 -1.63 -13.32 -16.08
N GLU A 160 -0.44 -13.30 -16.72
CA GLU A 160 -0.14 -12.52 -17.93
C GLU A 160 -1.02 -12.79 -19.16
N GLN A 161 -1.93 -13.75 -19.08
CA GLN A 161 -2.85 -14.11 -20.17
C GLN A 161 -3.98 -13.09 -20.39
N THR A 162 -3.90 -11.89 -19.83
CA THR A 162 -4.96 -10.89 -19.98
C THR A 162 -5.12 -10.47 -21.44
N THR A 163 -4.02 -10.34 -22.19
CA THR A 163 -4.07 -10.01 -23.63
C THR A 163 -4.70 -11.13 -24.45
N GLN A 164 -4.37 -12.37 -24.16
CA GLN A 164 -4.97 -13.54 -24.84
C GLN A 164 -6.47 -13.64 -24.55
N ARG A 165 -6.87 -13.40 -23.29
CA ARG A 165 -8.29 -13.42 -22.89
C ARG A 165 -9.12 -12.33 -23.53
N ILE A 166 -8.55 -11.15 -23.77
CA ILE A 166 -9.26 -10.08 -24.48
C ILE A 166 -9.45 -10.48 -25.95
N THR A 167 -8.43 -11.11 -26.56
CA THR A 167 -8.56 -11.64 -27.92
C THR A 167 -9.65 -12.71 -27.97
N ASP A 168 -9.62 -13.65 -27.02
CA ASP A 168 -10.64 -14.71 -26.92
C ASP A 168 -12.03 -14.13 -26.63
N LEU A 169 -12.14 -13.08 -25.79
CA LEU A 169 -13.39 -12.38 -25.53
C LEU A 169 -13.90 -11.66 -26.78
N ALA A 170 -13.00 -11.02 -27.54
CA ALA A 170 -13.36 -10.36 -28.79
C ALA A 170 -13.94 -11.37 -29.81
N ASP A 171 -13.31 -12.53 -29.91
CA ASP A 171 -13.77 -13.59 -30.82
C ASP A 171 -15.11 -14.20 -30.35
N ASN A 172 -15.27 -14.42 -29.04
CA ASN A 172 -16.53 -14.90 -28.47
C ASN A 172 -17.68 -13.90 -28.69
N ILE A 173 -17.43 -12.61 -28.52
CA ILE A 173 -18.44 -11.56 -28.75
C ILE A 173 -18.81 -11.52 -30.23
N ARG A 174 -17.84 -11.59 -31.15
CA ARG A 174 -18.10 -11.63 -32.61
C ARG A 174 -18.88 -12.86 -33.03
N GLN A 175 -18.66 -13.99 -32.39
CA GLN A 175 -19.43 -15.22 -32.68
C GLN A 175 -20.87 -15.16 -32.14
N ALA A 176 -21.11 -14.43 -31.04
CA ALA A 176 -22.41 -14.34 -30.40
C ALA A 176 -23.31 -13.22 -30.98
N LEU A 177 -22.70 -12.18 -31.57
CA LEU A 177 -23.41 -11.00 -32.09
C LEU A 177 -23.26 -10.90 -33.60
N TYR A 178 -24.37 -11.08 -34.31
CA TYR A 178 -24.42 -10.94 -35.76
C TYR A 178 -24.80 -9.50 -36.16
N GLY A 179 -24.06 -8.91 -37.11
CA GLY A 179 -24.37 -7.63 -37.71
C GLY A 179 -24.15 -6.41 -36.83
N GLN A 180 -23.34 -6.55 -35.76
CA GLN A 180 -23.00 -5.48 -34.82
C GLN A 180 -21.47 -5.18 -34.77
N ASP A 181 -20.75 -5.46 -35.85
CA ASP A 181 -19.27 -5.39 -35.89
C ASP A 181 -18.72 -4.05 -35.45
N GLN A 182 -19.33 -2.94 -35.89
CA GLN A 182 -18.91 -1.61 -35.48
C GLN A 182 -19.07 -1.33 -33.98
N ALA A 183 -20.14 -1.82 -33.38
CA ALA A 183 -20.39 -1.66 -31.95
C ALA A 183 -19.41 -2.51 -31.14
N VAL A 184 -19.11 -3.73 -31.59
CA VAL A 184 -18.13 -4.62 -30.96
C VAL A 184 -16.73 -4.00 -31.01
N GLU A 185 -16.30 -3.44 -32.15
CA GLU A 185 -15.00 -2.76 -32.25
C GLU A 185 -14.89 -1.57 -31.32
N GLN A 186 -15.91 -0.72 -31.24
CA GLN A 186 -15.91 0.42 -30.32
C GLN A 186 -15.83 0.01 -28.84
N VAL A 187 -16.49 -1.07 -28.45
CA VAL A 187 -16.38 -1.62 -27.09
C VAL A 187 -14.99 -2.16 -26.83
N LEU A 188 -14.43 -2.94 -27.75
CA LEU A 188 -13.10 -3.51 -27.61
C LEU A 188 -12.03 -2.44 -27.54
N ASP A 189 -12.10 -1.39 -28.36
CA ASP A 189 -11.18 -0.24 -28.31
C ASP A 189 -11.21 0.44 -26.94
N ARG A 190 -12.40 0.61 -26.34
CA ARG A 190 -12.51 1.18 -25.01
C ARG A 190 -11.92 0.26 -23.92
N VAL A 191 -12.08 -1.04 -24.06
CA VAL A 191 -11.46 -2.02 -23.16
C VAL A 191 -9.94 -1.96 -23.28
N TYR A 192 -9.38 -1.95 -24.50
CA TYR A 192 -7.94 -1.82 -24.72
C TYR A 192 -7.37 -0.52 -24.14
N ILE A 193 -8.04 0.61 -24.35
CA ILE A 193 -7.60 1.92 -23.80
C ILE A 193 -7.65 1.92 -22.26
N SER A 194 -8.62 1.23 -21.64
CA SER A 194 -8.73 1.20 -20.17
C SER A 194 -7.68 0.32 -19.49
N MET A 195 -6.93 -0.47 -20.26
CA MET A 195 -5.94 -1.43 -19.78
C MET A 195 -4.49 -1.00 -20.11
N ALA A 196 -4.31 0.06 -20.90
CA ALA A 196 -3.03 0.66 -21.23
C ALA A 196 -2.61 1.70 -20.18
#